data_dbe225e8618d24c96a97c16a93eaf989
#
_entry.id   dbe225e8618d24c96a97c16a93eaf989
#
_cell.length_a   1.000
_cell.length_b   1.000
_cell.length_c   1.000
_cell.angle_alpha   90.00
_cell.angle_beta   90.00
_cell.angle_gamma   90.00
#
_symmetry.space_group_name_H-M   'P 1'
#
loop_
_entity.id
_entity.type
_entity.pdbx_description
1 polymer ?
#
loop_
_entity_poly.entity_id
_entity_poly.type
_entity_poly.pdbx_seq_one_letter_code
_entity_poly.pdbx_strand_id
1 'polypeptide(L)'
;MASKTAVAVVETPQDVDIPLWKEVLCGIEYLKLKASTVYYGFGVPHGKGDAVVVVPGFLGNDWYLIELYLWLQRIGYKPYFSRIGHNATCPDKLMHRLMNTVNRAYAETGRPVHLLGHSFGGVLSRGVAVRKPERIASVNTMGSPYGGVRVNPWILWAIAQVRKRTHKQGRQGKDCFTDSCACGFLCTMNSAFPESIIQTSIYTKSDGVVDWNVCHNGNEETDFEVSGTHIGLAWNPEVYRILAHRLHEASEHSRAIDLGIVTEDETPQKPASRRRKPTATARSKRGAAA
;
A
#
# COMPACT_ATOMS: atom_id res chain seq x y z
N MET A 1 16.67 24.10 -0.44
CA MET A 1 15.28 24.62 -0.57
C MET A 1 14.35 23.51 -0.13
N ALA A 2 13.77 23.62 1.06
CA ALA A 2 12.90 22.61 1.64
C ALA A 2 11.62 22.49 0.81
N SER A 3 11.38 21.34 0.23
CA SER A 3 10.10 21.00 -0.40
C SER A 3 9.03 21.01 0.67
N LYS A 4 8.11 21.95 0.58
CA LYS A 4 6.88 21.93 1.39
C LYS A 4 6.05 20.74 0.92
N THR A 5 6.18 19.62 1.60
CA THR A 5 5.24 18.49 1.45
C THR A 5 3.88 19.02 1.92
N ALA A 6 2.98 19.24 0.96
CA ALA A 6 1.63 19.72 1.25
C ALA A 6 0.98 18.70 2.18
N VAL A 7 0.53 19.14 3.34
CA VAL A 7 -0.34 18.39 4.23
C VAL A 7 -1.59 18.04 3.40
N ALA A 8 -1.79 16.75 3.15
CA ALA A 8 -2.98 16.30 2.45
C ALA A 8 -4.19 16.62 3.34
N VAL A 9 -4.89 17.70 3.00
CA VAL A 9 -6.22 17.95 3.56
C VAL A 9 -7.05 16.74 3.15
N VAL A 10 -7.62 16.04 4.12
CA VAL A 10 -8.57 14.96 3.85
C VAL A 10 -9.76 15.60 3.16
N GLU A 11 -9.75 15.56 1.83
CA GLU A 11 -10.85 16.08 1.02
C GLU A 11 -12.12 15.28 1.32
N THR A 12 -13.26 15.95 1.25
CA THR A 12 -14.58 15.26 1.30
C THR A 12 -14.60 14.14 0.27
N PRO A 13 -15.08 12.94 0.65
CA PRO A 13 -15.17 11.80 -0.28
C PRO A 13 -15.89 12.19 -1.57
N GLN A 14 -15.24 11.95 -2.71
CA GLN A 14 -15.74 12.26 -4.05
C GLN A 14 -16.10 10.97 -4.78
N ASP A 15 -17.24 10.99 -5.47
CA ASP A 15 -17.57 9.96 -6.45
C ASP A 15 -16.86 10.20 -7.78
N VAL A 16 -16.38 9.12 -8.36
CA VAL A 16 -15.73 9.14 -9.67
C VAL A 16 -16.35 8.03 -10.51
N ASP A 17 -16.72 8.36 -11.74
CA ASP A 17 -17.27 7.37 -12.68
C ASP A 17 -16.16 6.42 -13.15
N ILE A 18 -15.95 5.37 -12.39
CA ILE A 18 -14.95 4.33 -12.64
C ILE A 18 -15.69 3.03 -12.95
N PRO A 19 -15.33 2.32 -14.02
CA PRO A 19 -16.06 1.14 -14.48
C PRO A 19 -15.81 -0.08 -13.58
N LEU A 20 -16.63 -0.24 -12.54
CA LEU A 20 -16.56 -1.34 -11.56
C LEU A 20 -16.61 -2.74 -12.21
N TRP A 21 -17.26 -2.87 -13.38
CA TRP A 21 -17.36 -4.14 -14.10
C TRP A 21 -15.99 -4.73 -14.49
N LYS A 22 -14.95 -3.91 -14.62
CA LYS A 22 -13.59 -4.38 -14.91
C LYS A 22 -13.08 -5.34 -13.84
N GLU A 23 -13.56 -5.22 -12.62
CA GLU A 23 -13.13 -6.07 -11.50
C GLU A 23 -13.49 -7.55 -11.70
N VAL A 24 -14.41 -7.88 -12.62
CA VAL A 24 -14.71 -9.28 -13.01
C VAL A 24 -13.46 -9.97 -13.60
N LEU A 25 -12.52 -9.19 -14.16
CA LEU A 25 -11.29 -9.71 -14.75
C LEU A 25 -10.26 -10.21 -13.70
N CYS A 26 -10.47 -9.94 -12.41
CA CYS A 26 -9.56 -10.36 -11.34
C CYS A 26 -9.30 -11.88 -11.31
N GLY A 27 -10.24 -12.69 -11.80
CA GLY A 27 -10.07 -14.14 -11.96
C GLY A 27 -8.94 -14.52 -12.94
N ILE A 28 -8.74 -13.71 -13.99
CA ILE A 28 -7.64 -13.92 -14.94
C ILE A 28 -6.30 -13.64 -14.27
N GLU A 29 -6.22 -12.63 -13.43
CA GLU A 29 -5.01 -12.28 -12.69
C GLU A 29 -4.64 -13.39 -11.71
N TYR A 30 -5.64 -13.95 -11.03
CA TYR A 30 -5.45 -15.11 -10.16
C TYR A 30 -4.87 -16.32 -10.93
N LEU A 31 -5.40 -16.63 -12.10
CA LEU A 31 -4.87 -17.71 -12.93
C LEU A 31 -3.44 -17.42 -13.42
N LYS A 32 -3.16 -16.18 -13.83
CA LYS A 32 -1.81 -15.75 -14.22
C LYS A 32 -0.83 -15.90 -13.05
N LEU A 33 -1.24 -15.54 -11.82
CA LEU A 33 -0.41 -15.71 -10.64
C LEU A 33 -0.06 -17.19 -10.43
N LYS A 34 -1.07 -18.07 -10.45
CA LYS A 34 -0.86 -19.53 -10.26
C LYS A 34 0.03 -20.15 -11.33
N ALA A 35 0.03 -19.62 -12.54
CA ALA A 35 0.89 -20.06 -13.64
C ALA A 35 2.29 -19.43 -13.60
N SER A 36 2.53 -18.43 -12.75
CA SER A 36 3.80 -17.70 -12.74
C SER A 36 4.84 -18.36 -11.83
N THR A 37 6.11 -18.32 -12.22
CA THR A 37 7.23 -18.80 -11.40
C THR A 37 7.38 -18.03 -10.10
N VAL A 38 7.03 -16.74 -10.09
CA VAL A 38 7.05 -15.85 -8.92
C VAL A 38 6.18 -16.38 -7.78
N TYR A 39 5.00 -16.95 -8.10
CA TYR A 39 4.11 -17.55 -7.11
C TYR A 39 4.77 -18.68 -6.32
N TYR A 40 5.67 -19.41 -6.97
CA TYR A 40 6.45 -20.49 -6.36
C TYR A 40 7.75 -20.04 -5.71
N GLY A 41 8.02 -18.72 -5.73
CA GLY A 41 9.22 -18.12 -5.13
C GLY A 41 10.44 -18.11 -6.04
N PHE A 42 10.32 -18.46 -7.33
CA PHE A 42 11.44 -18.46 -8.24
C PHE A 42 11.69 -17.07 -8.86
N GLY A 43 12.97 -16.70 -8.97
CA GLY A 43 13.39 -15.45 -9.60
C GLY A 43 13.10 -14.19 -8.79
N VAL A 44 12.91 -14.33 -7.47
CA VAL A 44 12.73 -13.22 -6.52
C VAL A 44 13.62 -13.39 -5.30
N PRO A 45 14.04 -12.29 -4.64
CA PRO A 45 14.76 -12.38 -3.38
C PRO A 45 13.88 -12.97 -2.28
N HIS A 46 14.54 -13.68 -1.35
CA HIS A 46 13.89 -14.31 -0.20
C HIS A 46 14.16 -13.54 1.08
N GLY A 47 13.20 -13.55 2.00
CA GLY A 47 13.32 -13.02 3.35
C GLY A 47 14.14 -13.92 4.27
N LYS A 48 14.47 -13.41 5.45
CA LYS A 48 15.22 -14.09 6.51
C LYS A 48 14.41 -14.15 7.80
N GLY A 49 13.10 -14.41 7.70
CA GLY A 49 12.18 -14.49 8.84
C GLY A 49 11.65 -13.14 9.34
N ASP A 50 11.79 -12.06 8.56
CA ASP A 50 11.26 -10.74 8.92
C ASP A 50 9.73 -10.76 8.93
N ALA A 51 9.13 -10.03 9.89
CA ALA A 51 7.68 -9.99 10.05
C ALA A 51 7.02 -9.14 8.96
N VAL A 52 5.95 -9.68 8.33
CA VAL A 52 5.11 -8.95 7.39
C VAL A 52 3.65 -9.05 7.82
N VAL A 53 2.99 -7.94 8.11
CA VAL A 53 1.56 -7.92 8.43
C VAL A 53 0.76 -7.60 7.16
N VAL A 54 -0.12 -8.52 6.74
CA VAL A 54 -1.02 -8.31 5.59
C VAL A 54 -2.34 -7.70 6.06
N VAL A 55 -2.77 -6.61 5.40
CA VAL A 55 -3.92 -5.80 5.84
C VAL A 55 -4.96 -5.69 4.72
N PRO A 56 -6.16 -6.26 4.89
CA PRO A 56 -7.19 -6.30 3.85
C PRO A 56 -7.85 -4.94 3.64
N GLY A 57 -8.43 -4.74 2.45
CA GLY A 57 -9.19 -3.57 2.05
C GLY A 57 -10.56 -3.44 2.73
N PHE A 58 -11.27 -2.35 2.41
CA PHE A 58 -12.63 -2.07 2.91
C PHE A 58 -13.58 -3.24 2.61
N LEU A 59 -14.43 -3.59 3.56
CA LEU A 59 -15.31 -4.76 3.58
C LEU A 59 -14.61 -6.12 3.56
N GLY A 60 -13.30 -6.18 3.37
CA GLY A 60 -12.52 -7.40 3.39
C GLY A 60 -12.24 -7.92 4.81
N ASN A 61 -11.70 -9.13 4.85
CA ASN A 61 -11.09 -9.74 6.04
C ASN A 61 -9.74 -10.36 5.66
N ASP A 62 -9.02 -10.86 6.64
CA ASP A 62 -7.66 -11.40 6.44
C ASP A 62 -7.60 -12.55 5.41
N TRP A 63 -8.66 -13.35 5.28
CA TRP A 63 -8.72 -14.50 4.35
C TRP A 63 -8.67 -14.09 2.88
N TYR A 64 -9.09 -12.87 2.56
CA TYR A 64 -8.96 -12.33 1.20
C TYR A 64 -7.49 -12.33 0.72
N LEU A 65 -6.53 -12.12 1.64
CA LEU A 65 -5.10 -12.07 1.33
C LEU A 65 -4.36 -13.39 1.63
N ILE A 66 -5.07 -14.52 1.73
CA ILE A 66 -4.47 -15.82 2.08
C ILE A 66 -3.37 -16.25 1.09
N GLU A 67 -3.55 -15.99 -0.21
CA GLU A 67 -2.55 -16.34 -1.22
C GLU A 67 -1.25 -15.56 -1.03
N LEU A 68 -1.37 -14.28 -0.72
CA LEU A 68 -0.25 -13.41 -0.42
C LEU A 68 0.45 -13.83 0.87
N TYR A 69 -0.33 -14.20 1.90
CA TYR A 69 0.19 -14.73 3.16
C TYR A 69 1.01 -16.01 2.95
N LEU A 70 0.46 -16.99 2.23
CA LEU A 70 1.15 -18.27 1.94
C LEU A 70 2.38 -18.07 1.06
N TRP A 71 2.31 -17.13 0.11
CA TRP A 71 3.46 -16.79 -0.71
C TRP A 71 4.59 -16.15 0.10
N LEU A 72 4.29 -15.23 1.02
CA LEU A 72 5.28 -14.63 1.92
C LEU A 72 6.00 -15.69 2.77
N GLN A 73 5.26 -16.70 3.29
CA GLN A 73 5.88 -17.84 3.97
C GLN A 73 6.84 -18.60 3.04
N ARG A 74 6.42 -18.86 1.81
CA ARG A 74 7.21 -19.60 0.80
C ARG A 74 8.52 -18.90 0.48
N ILE A 75 8.53 -17.57 0.42
CA ILE A 75 9.74 -16.78 0.16
C ILE A 75 10.47 -16.37 1.43
N GLY A 76 10.22 -17.03 2.58
CA GLY A 76 11.04 -16.94 3.79
C GLY A 76 10.75 -15.77 4.72
N TYR A 77 9.59 -15.10 4.58
CA TYR A 77 9.10 -14.14 5.58
C TYR A 77 8.26 -14.82 6.65
N LYS A 78 8.00 -14.12 7.76
CA LYS A 78 7.06 -14.52 8.81
C LYS A 78 5.79 -13.65 8.71
N PRO A 79 4.77 -14.08 7.92
CA PRO A 79 3.58 -13.28 7.74
C PRO A 79 2.64 -13.38 8.95
N TYR A 80 1.90 -12.30 9.16
CA TYR A 80 0.85 -12.17 10.17
C TYR A 80 -0.42 -11.66 9.51
N PHE A 81 -1.55 -12.25 9.86
CA PHE A 81 -2.85 -11.65 9.58
C PHE A 81 -3.06 -10.41 10.45
N SER A 82 -3.70 -9.39 9.90
CA SER A 82 -3.90 -8.10 10.55
C SER A 82 -4.69 -8.18 11.86
N ARG A 83 -5.60 -9.16 11.97
CA ARG A 83 -6.56 -9.35 13.07
C ARG A 83 -7.48 -8.15 13.31
N ILE A 84 -7.67 -7.32 12.30
CA ILE A 84 -8.63 -6.20 12.38
C ILE A 84 -10.08 -6.68 12.34
N GLY A 85 -10.32 -7.94 11.92
CA GLY A 85 -11.63 -8.50 11.66
C GLY A 85 -12.16 -8.03 10.30
N HIS A 86 -13.48 -7.80 10.20
CA HIS A 86 -14.03 -7.15 9.01
C HIS A 86 -13.63 -5.68 8.97
N ASN A 87 -13.05 -5.25 7.85
CA ASN A 87 -12.67 -3.85 7.63
C ASN A 87 -13.91 -3.00 7.27
N ALA A 88 -14.86 -2.93 8.20
CA ALA A 88 -16.17 -2.29 8.07
C ALA A 88 -16.63 -1.66 9.39
N THR A 89 -15.74 -0.94 10.07
CA THR A 89 -16.04 -0.22 11.30
C THR A 89 -15.16 1.04 11.39
N CYS A 90 -15.17 1.74 12.53
CA CYS A 90 -14.37 2.94 12.75
C CYS A 90 -12.89 2.73 12.41
N PRO A 91 -12.31 3.55 11.52
CA PRO A 91 -10.89 3.48 11.15
C PRO A 91 -9.96 3.53 12.35
N ASP A 92 -10.23 4.37 13.32
CA ASP A 92 -9.41 4.50 14.54
C ASP A 92 -9.36 3.20 15.33
N LYS A 93 -10.50 2.50 15.48
CA LYS A 93 -10.56 1.17 16.13
C LYS A 93 -9.80 0.11 15.33
N LEU A 94 -9.91 0.14 14.01
CA LEU A 94 -9.20 -0.78 13.12
C LEU A 94 -7.68 -0.56 13.24
N MET A 95 -7.24 0.70 13.23
CA MET A 95 -5.84 1.07 13.39
C MET A 95 -5.29 0.61 14.75
N HIS A 96 -6.06 0.76 15.86
CA HIS A 96 -5.65 0.25 17.16
C HIS A 96 -5.50 -1.28 17.17
N ARG A 97 -6.41 -2.02 16.52
CA ARG A 97 -6.29 -3.49 16.39
C ARG A 97 -5.05 -3.87 15.59
N LEU A 98 -4.79 -3.15 14.49
CA LEU A 98 -3.61 -3.37 13.66
C LEU A 98 -2.33 -3.10 14.45
N MET A 99 -2.27 -2.02 15.24
CA MET A 99 -1.15 -1.71 16.14
C MET A 99 -0.86 -2.85 17.14
N ASN A 100 -1.91 -3.50 17.68
CA ASN A 100 -1.72 -4.63 18.57
C ASN A 100 -1.05 -5.81 17.84
N THR A 101 -1.40 -6.06 16.59
CA THR A 101 -0.74 -7.08 15.76
C THR A 101 0.70 -6.73 15.46
N VAL A 102 0.99 -5.47 15.11
CA VAL A 102 2.36 -4.97 14.89
C VAL A 102 3.20 -5.13 16.16
N ASN A 103 2.67 -4.73 17.32
CA ASN A 103 3.35 -4.85 18.59
C ASN A 103 3.73 -6.31 18.89
N ARG A 104 2.81 -7.25 18.63
CA ARG A 104 3.05 -8.68 18.79
C ARG A 104 4.12 -9.19 17.83
N ALA A 105 4.02 -8.84 16.53
CA ALA A 105 4.97 -9.27 15.52
C ALA A 105 6.38 -8.75 15.82
N TYR A 106 6.48 -7.48 16.27
CA TYR A 106 7.73 -6.88 16.72
C TYR A 106 8.30 -7.61 17.94
N ALA A 107 7.47 -7.88 18.94
CA ALA A 107 7.92 -8.59 20.14
C ALA A 107 8.40 -10.03 19.86
N GLU A 108 7.77 -10.71 18.88
CA GLU A 108 8.12 -12.07 18.49
C GLU A 108 9.37 -12.16 17.60
N THR A 109 9.72 -11.11 16.88
CA THR A 109 10.86 -11.12 15.94
C THR A 109 12.04 -10.25 16.39
N GLY A 110 11.80 -9.31 17.32
CA GLY A 110 12.80 -8.35 17.79
C GLY A 110 13.22 -7.33 16.74
N ARG A 111 12.50 -7.25 15.59
CA ARG A 111 12.84 -6.38 14.45
C ARG A 111 11.63 -5.59 13.96
N PRO A 112 11.86 -4.42 13.33
CA PRO A 112 10.78 -3.65 12.71
C PRO A 112 10.00 -4.48 11.69
N VAL A 113 8.70 -4.18 11.59
CA VAL A 113 7.70 -4.96 10.86
C VAL A 113 7.41 -4.32 9.51
N HIS A 114 7.28 -5.12 8.47
CA HIS A 114 6.76 -4.67 7.18
C HIS A 114 5.23 -4.67 7.21
N LEU A 115 4.62 -3.59 6.75
CA LEU A 115 3.18 -3.51 6.52
C LEU A 115 2.88 -3.64 5.03
N LEU A 116 1.90 -4.47 4.69
CA LEU A 116 1.47 -4.71 3.34
C LEU A 116 -0.05 -4.60 3.27
N GLY A 117 -0.53 -3.48 2.76
CA GLY A 117 -1.94 -3.13 2.79
C GLY A 117 -2.56 -3.03 1.40
N HIS A 118 -3.72 -3.68 1.22
CA HIS A 118 -4.54 -3.54 0.02
C HIS A 118 -5.62 -2.49 0.23
N SER A 119 -5.81 -1.58 -0.73
CA SER A 119 -6.88 -0.60 -0.69
C SER A 119 -6.89 0.19 0.64
N PHE A 120 -8.01 0.27 1.33
CA PHE A 120 -8.11 0.93 2.64
C PHE A 120 -7.19 0.32 3.71
N GLY A 121 -6.77 -0.94 3.56
CA GLY A 121 -5.76 -1.57 4.42
C GLY A 121 -4.40 -0.87 4.35
N GLY A 122 -4.01 -0.36 3.19
CA GLY A 122 -2.80 0.44 3.04
C GLY A 122 -2.91 1.81 3.73
N VAL A 123 -4.08 2.43 3.71
CA VAL A 123 -4.35 3.68 4.45
C VAL A 123 -4.20 3.45 5.96
N LEU A 124 -4.76 2.34 6.50
CA LEU A 124 -4.57 1.95 7.90
C LEU A 124 -3.09 1.68 8.22
N SER A 125 -2.37 1.02 7.32
CA SER A 125 -0.94 0.73 7.47
C SER A 125 -0.10 2.01 7.57
N ARG A 126 -0.38 3.01 6.73
CA ARG A 126 0.28 4.34 6.82
C ARG A 126 -0.03 5.00 8.16
N GLY A 127 -1.28 4.93 8.62
CA GLY A 127 -1.66 5.47 9.93
C GLY A 127 -0.89 4.83 11.10
N VAL A 128 -0.67 3.51 11.06
CA VAL A 128 0.15 2.82 12.07
C VAL A 128 1.62 3.25 11.98
N ALA A 129 2.17 3.38 10.77
CA ALA A 129 3.55 3.79 10.55
C ALA A 129 3.83 5.21 11.11
N VAL A 130 2.91 6.15 10.92
CA VAL A 130 3.02 7.50 11.50
C VAL A 130 3.00 7.46 13.03
N ARG A 131 2.21 6.56 13.63
CA ARG A 131 2.10 6.47 15.11
C ARG A 131 3.21 5.70 15.80
N LYS A 132 3.83 4.76 15.09
CA LYS A 132 4.81 3.85 15.63
C LYS A 132 5.97 3.63 14.66
N PRO A 133 6.62 4.72 14.21
CA PRO A 133 7.68 4.65 13.20
C PRO A 133 8.81 3.71 13.62
N GLU A 134 9.15 3.68 14.89
CA GLU A 134 10.22 2.85 15.47
C GLU A 134 9.96 1.33 15.36
N ARG A 135 8.75 0.92 14.98
CA ARG A 135 8.37 -0.49 14.82
C ARG A 135 8.14 -0.91 13.39
N ILE A 136 8.30 0.00 12.45
CA ILE A 136 7.95 -0.23 11.04
C ILE A 136 9.19 -0.11 10.16
N ALA A 137 9.52 -1.18 9.44
CA ALA A 137 10.59 -1.20 8.45
C ALA A 137 10.13 -0.64 7.10
N SER A 138 8.92 -1.00 6.66
CA SER A 138 8.36 -0.48 5.41
C SER A 138 6.84 -0.51 5.39
N VAL A 139 6.25 0.34 4.53
CA VAL A 139 4.83 0.33 4.19
C VAL A 139 4.69 0.13 2.70
N ASN A 140 4.08 -0.99 2.32
CA ASN A 140 3.81 -1.35 0.93
C ASN A 140 2.30 -1.32 0.69
N THR A 141 1.84 -0.52 -0.25
CA THR A 141 0.43 -0.31 -0.53
C THR A 141 0.06 -0.80 -1.93
N MET A 142 -1.13 -1.36 -2.07
CA MET A 142 -1.70 -1.83 -3.34
C MET A 142 -3.06 -1.18 -3.54
N GLY A 143 -3.20 -0.29 -4.53
CA GLY A 143 -4.45 0.43 -4.83
C GLY A 143 -5.01 1.23 -3.63
N SER A 144 -4.16 1.85 -2.84
CA SER A 144 -4.56 2.49 -1.57
C SER A 144 -4.74 3.99 -1.72
N PRO A 145 -5.95 4.52 -1.47
CA PRO A 145 -6.29 5.94 -1.68
C PRO A 145 -5.84 6.83 -0.52
N TYR A 146 -4.54 6.98 -0.31
CA TYR A 146 -4.02 7.80 0.79
C TYR A 146 -3.87 9.29 0.43
N GLY A 147 -3.99 9.64 -0.85
CA GLY A 147 -4.04 11.03 -1.32
C GLY A 147 -5.44 11.65 -1.29
N GLY A 148 -6.47 10.89 -0.85
CA GLY A 148 -7.87 11.35 -0.80
C GLY A 148 -8.84 10.21 -1.07
N VAL A 149 -10.13 10.41 -0.77
CA VAL A 149 -11.17 9.39 -1.00
C VAL A 149 -11.90 9.70 -2.30
N ARG A 150 -11.38 9.18 -3.42
CA ARG A 150 -11.98 9.29 -4.76
C ARG A 150 -12.27 7.87 -5.26
N VAL A 151 -13.53 7.48 -5.20
CA VAL A 151 -13.94 6.08 -5.39
C VAL A 151 -15.24 5.98 -6.19
N ASN A 152 -15.52 4.77 -6.71
CA ASN A 152 -16.76 4.47 -7.38
C ASN A 152 -17.98 4.78 -6.48
N PRO A 153 -19.11 5.31 -7.01
CA PRO A 153 -20.32 5.67 -6.26
C PRO A 153 -20.87 4.55 -5.35
N TRP A 154 -20.79 3.29 -5.79
CA TRP A 154 -21.22 2.14 -4.98
C TRP A 154 -20.38 1.94 -3.72
N ILE A 155 -19.11 2.27 -3.79
CA ILE A 155 -18.21 2.22 -2.63
C ILE A 155 -18.56 3.33 -1.65
N LEU A 156 -18.85 4.54 -2.13
CA LEU A 156 -19.33 5.64 -1.26
C LEU A 156 -20.63 5.28 -0.58
N TRP A 157 -21.58 4.67 -1.31
CA TRP A 157 -22.81 4.16 -0.71
C TRP A 157 -22.54 3.13 0.39
N ALA A 158 -21.63 2.17 0.15
CA ALA A 158 -21.25 1.17 1.14
C ALA A 158 -20.61 1.81 2.38
N ILE A 159 -19.72 2.80 2.21
CA ILE A 159 -19.13 3.59 3.31
C ILE A 159 -20.24 4.25 4.14
N ALA A 160 -21.23 4.86 3.48
CA ALA A 160 -22.35 5.49 4.15
C ALA A 160 -23.20 4.49 4.96
N GLN A 161 -23.39 3.24 4.47
CA GLN A 161 -24.07 2.19 5.23
C GLN A 161 -23.27 1.74 6.47
N VAL A 162 -21.95 1.56 6.32
CA VAL A 162 -21.06 1.24 7.45
C VAL A 162 -21.13 2.35 8.50
N ARG A 163 -21.08 3.62 8.08
CA ARG A 163 -21.23 4.78 8.95
C ARG A 163 -22.55 4.73 9.74
N LYS A 164 -23.69 4.56 9.05
CA LYS A 164 -25.01 4.46 9.68
C LYS A 164 -25.08 3.34 10.74
N ARG A 165 -24.52 2.16 10.43
CA ARG A 165 -24.47 1.02 11.38
C ARG A 165 -23.64 1.35 12.60
N THR A 166 -22.47 1.96 12.40
CA THR A 166 -21.54 2.30 13.48
C THR A 166 -22.12 3.36 14.41
N HIS A 167 -22.85 4.35 13.88
CA HIS A 167 -23.56 5.36 14.66
C HIS A 167 -24.72 4.76 15.47
N LYS A 168 -25.54 3.87 14.87
CA LYS A 168 -26.67 3.21 15.58
C LYS A 168 -26.20 2.37 16.78
N GLN A 169 -24.98 1.88 16.77
CA GLN A 169 -24.41 1.09 17.87
C GLN A 169 -23.94 1.96 19.05
N GLY A 170 -24.16 3.27 19.03
CA GLY A 170 -23.83 4.21 20.11
C GLY A 170 -22.34 4.31 20.44
N ARG A 171 -21.48 3.81 19.55
CA ARG A 171 -20.05 3.61 19.81
C ARG A 171 -19.18 4.79 19.35
N GLN A 172 -19.76 5.84 18.79
CA GLN A 172 -19.01 6.95 18.18
C GLN A 172 -19.75 8.29 18.23
N GLY A 173 -18.98 9.39 18.28
CA GLY A 173 -19.49 10.74 18.20
C GLY A 173 -20.22 11.04 16.88
N LYS A 174 -21.03 12.12 16.86
CA LYS A 174 -21.80 12.54 15.68
C LYS A 174 -20.91 12.83 14.46
N ASP A 175 -19.68 13.26 14.68
CA ASP A 175 -18.74 13.69 13.63
C ASP A 175 -17.86 12.53 13.10
N CYS A 176 -18.06 11.30 13.59
CA CYS A 176 -17.28 10.16 13.15
C CYS A 176 -17.51 9.85 11.67
N PHE A 177 -16.45 9.58 10.91
CA PHE A 177 -16.43 9.46 9.45
C PHE A 177 -16.68 10.76 8.68
N THR A 178 -16.51 11.91 9.30
CA THR A 178 -16.48 13.21 8.64
C THR A 178 -15.09 13.82 8.79
N ASP A 179 -14.80 14.83 8.00
CA ASP A 179 -13.61 15.67 8.07
C ASP A 179 -13.48 16.43 9.42
N SER A 180 -14.62 16.64 10.12
CA SER A 180 -14.68 17.22 11.46
C SER A 180 -14.40 16.22 12.59
N CYS A 181 -14.12 14.95 12.28
CA CYS A 181 -13.85 13.95 13.31
C CYS A 181 -12.49 14.18 13.96
N ALA A 182 -12.47 14.43 15.27
CA ALA A 182 -11.25 14.58 16.06
C ALA A 182 -10.62 13.26 16.50
N CYS A 183 -10.87 12.14 15.77
CA CYS A 183 -10.29 10.85 16.13
C CYS A 183 -8.79 10.80 15.77
N GLY A 184 -8.08 9.94 16.49
CA GLY A 184 -6.65 9.78 16.28
C GLY A 184 -6.27 9.32 14.88
N PHE A 185 -7.14 8.61 14.16
CA PHE A 185 -6.92 8.21 12.76
C PHE A 185 -6.80 9.44 11.84
N LEU A 186 -7.74 10.38 11.88
CA LEU A 186 -7.67 11.58 11.04
C LEU A 186 -6.49 12.49 11.39
N CYS A 187 -6.21 12.67 12.69
CA CYS A 187 -5.01 13.40 13.11
C CYS A 187 -3.75 12.77 12.50
N THR A 188 -3.67 11.44 12.49
CA THR A 188 -2.54 10.70 11.92
C THR A 188 -2.45 10.84 10.40
N MET A 189 -3.59 10.80 9.69
CA MET A 189 -3.61 10.96 8.23
C MET A 189 -3.19 12.36 7.77
N ASN A 190 -3.40 13.37 8.61
CA ASN A 190 -2.96 14.74 8.36
C ASN A 190 -1.51 15.03 8.79
N SER A 191 -0.83 14.04 9.37
CA SER A 191 0.58 14.15 9.76
C SER A 191 1.50 13.77 8.60
N ALA A 192 2.71 14.32 8.58
CA ALA A 192 3.74 13.93 7.62
C ALA A 192 4.07 12.44 7.79
N PHE A 193 4.30 11.75 6.67
CA PHE A 193 4.78 10.36 6.70
C PHE A 193 6.27 10.35 7.08
N PRO A 194 6.71 9.46 7.99
CA PRO A 194 8.10 9.40 8.43
C PRO A 194 9.06 9.07 7.27
N GLU A 195 10.10 9.88 7.09
CA GLU A 195 11.10 9.71 6.01
C GLU A 195 11.97 8.46 6.22
N SER A 196 12.15 8.03 7.46
CA SER A 196 12.90 6.83 7.82
C SER A 196 12.23 5.51 7.38
N ILE A 197 10.95 5.54 6.98
CA ILE A 197 10.20 4.35 6.60
C ILE A 197 10.18 4.21 5.07
N ILE A 198 10.69 3.08 4.57
CA ILE A 198 10.63 2.77 3.15
C ILE A 198 9.18 2.59 2.71
N GLN A 199 8.76 3.42 1.76
CA GLN A 199 7.41 3.40 1.20
C GLN A 199 7.41 2.77 -0.20
N THR A 200 6.35 2.01 -0.49
CA THR A 200 6.06 1.50 -1.83
C THR A 200 4.59 1.68 -2.13
N SER A 201 4.26 2.31 -3.25
CA SER A 201 2.89 2.50 -3.72
C SER A 201 2.73 1.76 -5.05
N ILE A 202 1.90 0.74 -5.07
CA ILE A 202 1.59 -0.03 -6.28
C ILE A 202 0.16 0.32 -6.70
N TYR A 203 -0.02 0.74 -7.93
CA TYR A 203 -1.32 1.17 -8.45
C TYR A 203 -1.55 0.71 -9.89
N THR A 204 -2.78 0.77 -10.34
CA THR A 204 -3.14 0.46 -11.72
C THR A 204 -4.09 1.52 -12.28
N LYS A 205 -3.84 1.98 -13.50
CA LYS A 205 -4.75 2.91 -14.21
C LYS A 205 -6.07 2.24 -14.64
N SER A 206 -6.14 0.92 -14.57
CA SER A 206 -7.35 0.16 -14.86
C SER A 206 -8.17 -0.16 -13.61
N ASP A 207 -7.88 0.47 -12.47
CA ASP A 207 -8.61 0.33 -11.21
C ASP A 207 -10.09 0.66 -11.41
N GLY A 208 -10.97 -0.28 -11.04
CA GLY A 208 -12.43 -0.14 -11.16
C GLY A 208 -13.12 0.35 -9.88
N VAL A 209 -12.34 0.59 -8.80
CA VAL A 209 -12.84 0.89 -7.46
C VAL A 209 -12.39 2.27 -6.98
N VAL A 210 -11.11 2.59 -7.15
CA VAL A 210 -10.45 3.79 -6.65
C VAL A 210 -9.84 4.57 -7.81
N ASP A 211 -9.91 5.89 -7.78
CA ASP A 211 -9.14 6.73 -8.69
C ASP A 211 -7.64 6.53 -8.42
N TRP A 212 -6.93 5.98 -9.40
CA TRP A 212 -5.51 5.68 -9.26
C TRP A 212 -4.65 6.92 -8.92
N ASN A 213 -5.10 8.14 -9.29
CA ASN A 213 -4.39 9.39 -9.00
C ASN A 213 -4.22 9.66 -7.50
N VAL A 214 -5.05 9.06 -6.65
CA VAL A 214 -4.93 9.20 -5.18
C VAL A 214 -4.16 8.04 -4.52
N CYS A 215 -3.62 7.11 -5.33
CA CYS A 215 -2.91 5.93 -4.84
C CYS A 215 -1.38 6.06 -4.88
N HIS A 216 -0.84 7.19 -5.31
CA HIS A 216 0.59 7.43 -5.44
C HIS A 216 0.95 8.88 -5.08
N ASN A 217 2.25 9.17 -4.90
CA ASN A 217 2.76 10.50 -4.54
C ASN A 217 3.41 11.24 -5.72
N GLY A 218 3.52 10.60 -6.89
CA GLY A 218 4.28 11.11 -8.04
C GLY A 218 5.80 10.95 -7.90
N ASN A 219 6.26 10.07 -7.01
CA ASN A 219 7.67 9.75 -6.84
C ASN A 219 8.00 8.44 -7.57
N GLU A 220 8.74 8.54 -8.69
CA GLU A 220 9.12 7.40 -9.52
C GLU A 220 9.95 6.32 -8.79
N GLU A 221 10.56 6.64 -7.65
CA GLU A 221 11.36 5.70 -6.87
C GLU A 221 10.48 4.80 -5.98
N THR A 222 9.30 5.29 -5.61
CA THR A 222 8.40 4.60 -4.67
C THR A 222 7.09 4.15 -5.30
N ASP A 223 6.74 4.71 -6.46
CA ASP A 223 5.46 4.51 -7.12
C ASP A 223 5.60 3.57 -8.32
N PHE A 224 4.83 2.50 -8.33
CA PHE A 224 4.90 1.44 -9.34
C PHE A 224 3.55 1.28 -10.01
N GLU A 225 3.49 1.63 -11.29
CA GLU A 225 2.32 1.34 -12.13
C GLU A 225 2.39 -0.11 -12.62
N VAL A 226 1.30 -0.85 -12.45
CA VAL A 226 1.14 -2.21 -12.97
C VAL A 226 -0.14 -2.32 -13.78
N SER A 227 -0.23 -3.30 -14.65
CA SER A 227 -1.48 -3.65 -15.31
C SER A 227 -2.37 -4.45 -14.34
N GLY A 228 -3.70 -4.37 -14.51
CA GLY A 228 -4.63 -5.20 -13.77
C GLY A 228 -5.79 -4.43 -13.15
N THR A 229 -6.60 -5.12 -12.35
CA THR A 229 -7.77 -4.56 -11.67
C THR A 229 -7.46 -4.26 -10.21
N HIS A 230 -8.30 -3.47 -9.53
CA HIS A 230 -8.15 -3.16 -8.11
C HIS A 230 -8.07 -4.40 -7.23
N ILE A 231 -9.06 -5.30 -7.38
CA ILE A 231 -9.12 -6.56 -6.64
C ILE A 231 -7.95 -7.46 -7.04
N GLY A 232 -7.63 -7.50 -8.33
CA GLY A 232 -6.59 -8.33 -8.91
C GLY A 232 -5.18 -7.94 -8.48
N LEU A 233 -4.92 -6.73 -7.99
CA LEU A 233 -3.61 -6.36 -7.44
C LEU A 233 -3.14 -7.36 -6.37
N ALA A 234 -4.07 -7.94 -5.59
CA ALA A 234 -3.75 -8.96 -4.59
C ALA A 234 -3.27 -10.29 -5.20
N TRP A 235 -3.47 -10.51 -6.50
CA TRP A 235 -3.12 -11.74 -7.22
C TRP A 235 -2.29 -11.48 -8.50
N ASN A 236 -1.66 -10.33 -8.60
CA ASN A 236 -0.89 -9.96 -9.77
C ASN A 236 0.58 -10.39 -9.62
N PRO A 237 1.15 -11.22 -10.53
CA PRO A 237 2.53 -11.68 -10.42
C PRO A 237 3.57 -10.56 -10.49
N GLU A 238 3.27 -9.44 -11.15
CA GLU A 238 4.15 -8.27 -11.18
C GLU A 238 4.20 -7.57 -9.81
N VAL A 239 3.03 -7.44 -9.14
CA VAL A 239 2.93 -6.95 -7.76
C VAL A 239 3.79 -7.81 -6.84
N TYR A 240 3.70 -9.14 -6.93
CA TYR A 240 4.48 -10.06 -6.12
C TYR A 240 5.99 -9.88 -6.33
N ARG A 241 6.43 -9.66 -7.58
CA ARG A 241 7.84 -9.38 -7.89
C ARG A 241 8.30 -8.06 -7.25
N ILE A 242 7.53 -6.99 -7.42
CA ILE A 242 7.83 -5.69 -6.81
C ILE A 242 7.92 -5.83 -5.29
N LEU A 243 6.93 -6.46 -4.66
CA LEU A 243 6.89 -6.68 -3.22
C LEU A 243 8.12 -7.45 -2.71
N ALA A 244 8.53 -8.53 -3.40
CA ALA A 244 9.70 -9.29 -3.00
C ALA A 244 10.98 -8.42 -2.96
N HIS A 245 11.19 -7.59 -3.99
CA HIS A 245 12.35 -6.69 -4.05
C HIS A 245 12.27 -5.59 -2.98
N ARG A 246 11.12 -4.95 -2.82
CA ARG A 246 10.94 -3.85 -1.85
C ARG A 246 11.03 -4.32 -0.41
N LEU A 247 10.45 -5.49 -0.09
CA LEU A 247 10.58 -6.09 1.24
C LEU A 247 12.03 -6.49 1.54
N HIS A 248 12.74 -7.06 0.55
CA HIS A 248 14.15 -7.43 0.70
C HIS A 248 15.02 -6.19 0.95
N GLU A 249 14.86 -5.14 0.14
CA GLU A 249 15.57 -3.87 0.30
C GLU A 249 15.37 -3.28 1.69
N ALA A 250 14.11 -3.20 2.15
CA ALA A 250 13.79 -2.67 3.47
C ALA A 250 14.33 -3.55 4.62
N SER A 251 14.36 -4.88 4.44
CA SER A 251 14.95 -5.80 5.42
C SER A 251 16.46 -5.63 5.52
N GLU A 252 17.16 -5.49 4.40
CA GLU A 252 18.61 -5.29 4.41
C GLU A 252 18.98 -3.90 4.97
N HIS A 253 18.21 -2.87 4.66
CA HIS A 253 18.38 -1.54 5.23
C HIS A 253 18.21 -1.55 6.77
N SER A 254 17.14 -2.17 7.28
CA SER A 254 16.92 -2.30 8.73
C SER A 254 18.09 -3.03 9.42
N ARG A 255 18.63 -4.09 8.80
CA ARG A 255 19.79 -4.80 9.34
C ARG A 255 21.05 -3.94 9.31
N ALA A 256 21.25 -3.12 8.28
CA ALA A 256 22.40 -2.23 8.18
C ALA A 256 22.36 -1.15 9.29
N ILE A 257 21.17 -0.67 9.65
CA ILE A 257 20.98 0.22 10.81
C ILE A 257 21.32 -0.51 12.11
N ASP A 258 20.81 -1.71 12.33
CA ASP A 258 21.08 -2.52 13.54
C ASP A 258 22.58 -2.80 13.73
N LEU A 259 23.33 -2.90 12.62
CA LEU A 259 24.79 -3.12 12.63
C LEU A 259 25.60 -1.80 12.70
N GLY A 260 24.94 -0.63 12.71
CA GLY A 260 25.58 0.67 12.71
C GLY A 260 26.36 1.01 11.42
N ILE A 261 25.99 0.36 10.30
CA ILE A 261 26.62 0.58 8.97
C ILE A 261 26.04 1.80 8.29
N VAL A 262 24.75 2.07 8.48
CA VAL A 262 24.01 3.25 8.00
C VAL A 262 23.22 3.87 9.14
N THR A 263 22.91 5.16 9.04
CA THR A 263 22.08 5.87 9.99
C THR A 263 20.59 5.80 9.57
N GLU A 264 19.68 6.04 10.51
CA GLU A 264 18.22 6.05 10.24
C GLU A 264 17.80 7.11 9.19
N ASP A 265 18.62 8.16 9.03
CA ASP A 265 18.37 9.25 8.07
C ASP A 265 18.80 8.91 6.64
N GLU A 266 19.55 7.84 6.44
CA GLU A 266 20.02 7.39 5.12
C GLU A 266 19.00 6.43 4.48
N THR A 267 17.98 6.97 3.81
CA THR A 267 17.05 6.15 3.03
C THR A 267 17.77 5.49 1.85
N PRO A 268 17.55 4.19 1.54
CA PRO A 268 18.20 3.54 0.41
C PRO A 268 17.89 4.25 -0.90
N GLN A 269 18.92 4.80 -1.54
CA GLN A 269 18.78 5.34 -2.88
C GLN A 269 18.74 4.19 -3.89
N LYS A 270 17.82 4.28 -4.86
CA LYS A 270 17.73 3.34 -5.98
C LYS A 270 19.10 3.32 -6.70
N PRO A 271 19.69 2.16 -7.00
CA PRO A 271 20.86 2.11 -7.85
C PRO A 271 20.53 2.82 -9.17
N ALA A 272 21.36 3.79 -9.56
CA ALA A 272 21.15 4.63 -10.72
C ALA A 272 20.80 3.77 -11.93
N SER A 273 19.57 3.90 -12.43
CA SER A 273 19.15 3.21 -13.65
C SER A 273 20.08 3.65 -14.76
N ARG A 274 20.70 2.68 -15.47
CA ARG A 274 21.49 2.97 -16.67
C ARG A 274 20.64 3.85 -17.59
N ARG A 275 21.00 5.14 -17.71
CA ARG A 275 20.40 6.08 -18.65
C ARG A 275 20.40 5.42 -20.03
N ARG A 276 19.24 5.07 -20.56
CA ARG A 276 19.08 4.77 -21.98
C ARG A 276 19.55 6.00 -22.74
N LYS A 277 20.62 5.87 -23.54
CA LYS A 277 21.05 6.92 -24.45
C LYS A 277 19.86 7.29 -25.35
N PRO A 278 19.58 8.59 -25.56
CA PRO A 278 18.56 9.00 -26.52
C PRO A 278 18.92 8.44 -27.89
N THR A 279 18.02 7.71 -28.52
CA THR A 279 18.13 7.32 -29.93
C THR A 279 18.10 8.59 -30.76
N ALA A 280 19.18 8.83 -31.52
CA ALA A 280 19.31 9.96 -32.43
C ALA A 280 18.18 9.93 -33.46
N THR A 281 17.29 10.93 -33.38
CA THR A 281 16.25 11.20 -34.38
C THR A 281 16.87 11.48 -35.75
N ALA A 282 16.53 10.66 -36.70
CA ALA A 282 16.91 10.82 -38.09
C ALA A 282 16.48 12.20 -38.63
N ARG A 283 17.47 12.94 -39.06
CA ARG A 283 17.35 14.28 -39.73
C ARG A 283 16.67 14.10 -41.09
N SER A 284 15.40 14.47 -41.21
CA SER A 284 14.70 14.56 -42.47
C SER A 284 15.35 15.62 -43.35
N LYS A 285 15.95 15.18 -44.46
CA LYS A 285 16.38 16.05 -45.57
C LYS A 285 15.11 16.56 -46.27
N ARG A 286 14.81 17.86 -46.13
CA ARG A 286 13.95 18.56 -47.11
C ARG A 286 14.84 18.92 -48.30
N GLY A 287 14.60 18.26 -49.45
CA GLY A 287 15.10 18.65 -50.73
C GLY A 287 14.36 19.90 -51.22
N ALA A 288 15.11 20.90 -51.61
CA ALA A 288 14.64 21.99 -52.45
C ALA A 288 14.59 21.49 -53.90
N ALA A 289 13.54 21.79 -54.60
CA ALA A 289 13.51 21.85 -56.06
C ALA A 289 12.54 22.96 -56.49
N ALA A 290 13.14 23.88 -57.16
CA ALA A 290 12.70 24.76 -58.25
C ALA A 290 11.21 25.10 -58.36
#